data_d7b32eb566c61bf552d01d10aaa801e6
#
_entry.id   d7b32eb566c61bf552d01d10aaa801e6
#
_cell.length_a   1.000
_cell.length_b   1.000
_cell.length_c   1.000
_cell.angle_alpha   90.00
_cell.angle_beta   90.00
_cell.angle_gamma   90.00
#
_symmetry.space_group_name_H-M   'P 1'
#
loop_
_entity.id
_entity.type
_entity.pdbx_description
1 polymer ?
#
loop_
_entity_poly.entity_id
_entity_poly.type
_entity_poly.pdbx_seq_one_letter_code
_entity_poly.pdbx_strand_id
1 'polypeptide(L)'
;METIIPETETIDYLRQMKLTNIFPESINSLTNKEKKSENNIININSEVNFPQNNNIQSYKLEKNLKGKIKLNTKQLTSNNLAIEININYICSYNNILFIANNNELFLYDISDNYELYGKIKTPGEDKNILCLACTEFNDVLYCVMGGEFSSIHVIDVLAVQELTGYQLIGHKNKVYQLEFHPYNKNLLLSASKDCTVRLWNFKIPELLVIFGGPNSFESDVLCIDWDNKGEYFVGSGVDCVVRIYKIDKLIQDCINLSMGINNNMSKGKTKTLLKSLPYFSCNDIHDNLIDCIKYNNKFIISKSVDGVIKEWLPFKDINGQNSFFLINIFVFNTKQLILGIKFCFVDNNIVVGNEMGEIFLFNKEKSETSREVCEHNFFQNNYTQKIKIENNILLKNVHFNSFYNLIFFGGNTDEVYIYHLSKVINKDNK
;
A
#
# COMPACT_ATOMS: atom_id res chain seq x y z
N MET A 1 -29.68 10.57 1.41
CA MET A 1 -30.08 10.73 2.84
C MET A 1 -29.40 9.62 3.59
N GLU A 2 -28.20 9.88 4.07
CA GLU A 2 -27.50 8.93 4.92
C GLU A 2 -28.08 9.02 6.33
N THR A 3 -28.69 7.95 6.80
CA THR A 3 -29.15 7.83 8.18
C THR A 3 -27.93 7.64 9.06
N ILE A 4 -27.47 8.71 9.71
CA ILE A 4 -26.50 8.65 10.80
C ILE A 4 -27.19 7.93 11.96
N ILE A 5 -26.75 6.72 12.28
CA ILE A 5 -27.24 5.96 13.44
C ILE A 5 -26.72 6.68 14.70
N PRO A 6 -27.56 7.05 15.68
CA PRO A 6 -27.13 7.64 16.94
C PRO A 6 -26.13 6.74 17.66
N GLU A 7 -25.17 7.32 18.39
CA GLU A 7 -24.10 6.56 19.10
C GLU A 7 -24.64 5.44 20.00
N THR A 8 -25.77 5.65 20.64
CA THR A 8 -26.43 4.65 21.49
C THR A 8 -26.95 3.44 20.70
N GLU A 9 -27.47 3.65 19.48
CA GLU A 9 -27.92 2.57 18.62
C GLU A 9 -26.75 1.80 18.02
N THR A 10 -25.64 2.47 17.75
CA THR A 10 -24.40 1.82 17.28
C THR A 10 -23.84 0.88 18.34
N ILE A 11 -23.91 1.24 19.62
CA ILE A 11 -23.46 0.43 20.75
C ILE A 11 -24.34 -0.80 20.95
N ASP A 12 -25.67 -0.63 20.89
CA ASP A 12 -26.61 -1.75 21.01
C ASP A 12 -26.57 -2.65 19.77
N TYR A 13 -26.31 -2.08 18.61
CA TYR A 13 -26.06 -2.81 17.39
C TYR A 13 -24.80 -3.67 17.48
N LEU A 14 -23.71 -3.14 18.04
CA LEU A 14 -22.46 -3.89 18.30
C LEU A 14 -22.65 -5.02 19.33
N ARG A 15 -23.53 -4.84 20.32
CA ARG A 15 -23.88 -5.87 21.32
C ARG A 15 -24.73 -6.99 20.74
N GLN A 16 -25.60 -6.69 19.78
CA GLN A 16 -26.48 -7.66 19.13
C GLN A 16 -25.78 -8.44 18.02
N MET A 17 -24.66 -7.92 17.49
CA MET A 17 -23.89 -8.57 16.45
C MET A 17 -23.21 -9.84 16.99
N LYS A 18 -23.61 -11.00 16.48
CA LYS A 18 -22.74 -12.18 16.45
C LYS A 18 -21.67 -11.91 15.40
N LEU A 19 -20.59 -11.20 15.81
CA LEU A 19 -19.45 -10.92 14.97
C LEU A 19 -18.80 -12.25 14.56
N THR A 20 -19.09 -12.70 13.35
CA THR A 20 -18.30 -13.78 12.74
C THR A 20 -16.99 -13.14 12.31
N ASN A 21 -15.96 -13.41 13.11
CA ASN A 21 -14.65 -12.75 13.02
C ASN A 21 -14.01 -12.92 11.64
N ILE A 22 -13.72 -11.81 10.99
CA ILE A 22 -12.73 -11.77 9.92
C ILE A 22 -11.32 -12.00 10.51
N PHE A 23 -11.11 -11.60 11.80
CA PHE A 23 -9.89 -11.84 12.56
C PHE A 23 -10.24 -12.43 13.95
N PRO A 24 -10.20 -13.76 14.13
CA PRO A 24 -10.77 -14.45 15.30
C PRO A 24 -10.18 -14.07 16.66
N GLU A 25 -8.92 -13.66 16.72
CA GLU A 25 -8.20 -13.55 18.00
C GLU A 25 -8.40 -12.22 18.74
N SER A 26 -8.78 -11.15 18.05
CA SER A 26 -8.82 -9.80 18.65
C SER A 26 -10.15 -9.44 19.31
N ILE A 27 -11.25 -10.12 19.00
CA ILE A 27 -12.60 -9.82 19.53
C ILE A 27 -12.97 -10.75 20.70
N ASN A 28 -12.45 -11.99 20.72
CA ASN A 28 -12.70 -12.92 21.84
C ASN A 28 -12.11 -12.45 23.18
N SER A 29 -11.13 -11.55 23.19
CA SER A 29 -10.61 -10.95 24.41
C SER A 29 -11.55 -9.91 25.03
N LEU A 30 -12.47 -9.35 24.27
CA LEU A 30 -13.44 -8.34 24.72
C LEU A 30 -14.69 -8.99 25.34
N THR A 31 -15.11 -10.16 24.85
CA THR A 31 -16.35 -10.83 25.31
C THR A 31 -16.19 -11.67 26.59
N ASN A 32 -14.98 -12.07 26.95
CA ASN A 32 -14.73 -12.90 28.15
C ASN A 32 -14.58 -12.12 29.47
N LYS A 33 -14.49 -10.78 29.44
CA LYS A 33 -14.44 -9.95 30.65
C LYS A 33 -15.79 -9.53 31.21
N GLU A 34 -16.88 -9.66 30.47
CA GLU A 34 -18.20 -9.14 30.84
C GLU A 34 -19.09 -10.07 31.67
N LYS A 35 -18.64 -11.26 32.08
CA LYS A 35 -19.47 -12.17 32.90
C LYS A 35 -19.47 -11.89 34.42
N LYS A 36 -18.92 -10.77 34.87
CA LYS A 36 -18.97 -10.36 36.30
C LYS A 36 -19.13 -8.84 36.42
N SER A 37 -20.32 -8.34 36.34
CA SER A 37 -20.90 -7.24 37.14
C SER A 37 -22.11 -6.63 36.41
N GLU A 38 -23.28 -6.92 36.90
CA GLU A 38 -24.49 -6.12 36.68
C GLU A 38 -24.31 -4.78 37.41
N ASN A 39 -24.72 -3.70 36.73
CA ASN A 39 -24.75 -2.31 37.18
C ASN A 39 -23.42 -1.52 37.16
N ASN A 40 -23.07 -1.08 35.93
CA ASN A 40 -22.43 0.24 35.77
C ASN A 40 -22.52 0.64 34.30
N ILE A 41 -22.96 1.86 34.04
CA ILE A 41 -22.92 2.51 32.73
C ILE A 41 -21.45 2.59 32.33
N ILE A 42 -21.03 1.72 31.41
CA ILE A 42 -19.65 1.65 30.98
C ILE A 42 -19.43 2.78 29.96
N ASN A 43 -18.62 3.72 30.38
CA ASN A 43 -18.10 4.77 29.52
C ASN A 43 -17.11 4.13 28.55
N ILE A 44 -17.51 3.90 27.29
CA ILE A 44 -16.74 3.14 26.27
C ILE A 44 -15.43 3.84 25.91
N ASN A 45 -15.27 5.12 26.27
CA ASN A 45 -14.00 5.83 26.12
C ASN A 45 -12.88 5.35 27.08
N SER A 46 -13.17 4.49 28.06
CA SER A 46 -12.19 4.03 29.05
C SER A 46 -11.73 2.57 28.90
N GLU A 47 -12.33 1.76 28.02
CA GLU A 47 -12.05 0.31 27.98
C GLU A 47 -11.63 -0.29 26.61
N VAL A 48 -11.57 0.48 25.55
CA VAL A 48 -10.67 0.14 24.45
C VAL A 48 -9.27 0.57 24.89
N ASN A 49 -8.68 -0.19 25.78
CA ASN A 49 -7.25 -0.10 26.06
C ASN A 49 -6.52 -0.47 24.77
N PHE A 50 -6.37 0.49 23.86
CA PHE A 50 -5.21 0.50 23.00
C PHE A 50 -4.02 0.39 23.96
N PRO A 51 -3.03 -0.49 23.70
CA PRO A 51 -1.83 -0.48 24.50
C PRO A 51 -1.34 0.97 24.47
N GLN A 52 -1.49 1.67 25.60
CA GLN A 52 -0.86 2.96 25.80
C GLN A 52 0.64 2.67 25.85
N ASN A 53 1.25 2.60 24.67
CA ASN A 53 2.67 2.81 24.58
C ASN A 53 2.85 4.27 25.00
N ASN A 54 3.29 4.46 26.24
CA ASN A 54 3.55 5.78 26.85
C ASN A 54 4.68 6.56 26.17
N ASN A 55 5.06 6.19 24.95
CA ASN A 55 5.98 6.89 24.07
C ASN A 55 5.25 7.24 22.77
N ILE A 56 4.36 8.24 22.83
CA ILE A 56 3.80 8.87 21.62
C ILE A 56 4.98 9.58 20.92
N GLN A 57 5.59 8.89 19.97
CA GLN A 57 6.62 9.46 19.12
C GLN A 57 5.93 10.34 18.07
N SER A 58 5.89 11.65 18.27
CA SER A 58 5.48 12.56 17.22
C SER A 58 6.65 12.81 16.29
N TYR A 59 6.37 12.76 14.97
CA TYR A 59 7.35 13.04 13.94
C TYR A 59 7.07 14.38 13.30
N LYS A 60 8.13 15.02 12.83
CA LYS A 60 8.07 16.26 12.10
C LYS A 60 8.98 16.15 10.89
N LEU A 61 8.44 16.44 9.72
CA LEU A 61 9.27 16.67 8.54
C LEU A 61 10.11 17.92 8.76
N GLU A 62 11.41 17.80 8.60
CA GLU A 62 12.27 18.98 8.63
C GLU A 62 11.86 19.91 7.51
N LYS A 63 11.73 21.22 7.83
CA LYS A 63 11.29 22.21 6.85
C LYS A 63 12.30 22.38 5.71
N ASN A 64 13.55 22.04 5.96
CA ASN A 64 14.63 22.17 5.00
C ASN A 64 14.79 20.86 4.21
N LEU A 65 14.83 21.00 2.91
CA LEU A 65 15.20 19.93 1.99
C LEU A 65 16.60 19.45 2.31
N LYS A 66 16.77 18.14 2.61
CA LYS A 66 18.07 17.55 2.89
C LYS A 66 18.94 17.44 1.63
N GLY A 67 18.29 17.16 0.50
CA GLY A 67 18.99 17.01 -0.78
C GLY A 67 18.02 16.80 -1.93
N LYS A 68 18.58 16.82 -3.12
CA LYS A 68 17.89 16.49 -4.36
C LYS A 68 18.76 15.55 -5.17
N ILE A 69 18.17 14.47 -5.69
CA ILE A 69 18.82 13.65 -6.71
C ILE A 69 18.27 14.07 -8.05
N LYS A 70 19.15 14.60 -8.93
CA LYS A 70 18.79 14.94 -10.30
C LYS A 70 19.12 13.79 -11.23
N LEU A 71 18.10 13.28 -11.92
CA LEU A 71 18.25 12.22 -12.89
C LEU A 71 18.88 12.79 -14.17
N ASN A 72 20.03 12.27 -14.57
CA ASN A 72 20.66 12.65 -15.83
C ASN A 72 19.96 11.95 -17.00
N THR A 73 18.85 12.50 -17.44
CA THR A 73 18.01 11.95 -18.51
C THR A 73 18.19 12.69 -19.84
N LYS A 74 19.39 13.10 -20.20
CA LYS A 74 19.63 13.68 -21.53
C LYS A 74 19.36 12.66 -22.62
N GLN A 75 18.10 12.53 -23.02
CA GLN A 75 17.70 11.91 -24.28
C GLN A 75 17.02 12.97 -25.14
N LEU A 76 17.78 13.54 -26.06
CA LEU A 76 17.22 14.20 -27.23
C LEU A 76 16.79 13.06 -28.19
N THR A 77 15.49 12.91 -28.39
CA THR A 77 15.02 12.12 -29.56
C THR A 77 15.44 12.85 -30.81
N SER A 78 15.67 12.10 -31.90
CA SER A 78 16.01 12.60 -33.24
C SER A 78 15.01 13.67 -33.78
N ASN A 79 13.87 13.88 -33.11
CA ASN A 79 12.78 14.77 -33.52
C ASN A 79 12.57 15.99 -32.61
N ASN A 80 13.49 16.34 -31.72
CA ASN A 80 13.37 17.49 -30.80
C ASN A 80 12.08 17.54 -29.96
N LEU A 81 11.37 16.43 -29.78
CA LEU A 81 10.24 16.35 -28.87
C LEU A 81 10.81 16.18 -27.45
N ALA A 82 10.46 17.12 -26.59
CA ALA A 82 10.77 17.04 -25.17
C ALA A 82 10.11 15.76 -24.61
N ILE A 83 10.90 14.81 -24.16
CA ILE A 83 10.36 13.65 -23.44
C ILE A 83 9.93 14.16 -22.07
N GLU A 84 8.64 14.02 -21.76
CA GLU A 84 8.14 14.28 -20.42
C GLU A 84 8.83 13.30 -19.44
N ILE A 85 9.58 13.87 -18.52
CA ILE A 85 10.25 13.10 -17.47
C ILE A 85 9.24 12.84 -16.37
N ASN A 86 8.97 11.58 -16.09
CA ASN A 86 8.03 11.17 -15.05
C ASN A 86 8.65 10.10 -14.17
N ILE A 87 8.85 10.40 -12.89
CA ILE A 87 9.17 9.40 -11.89
C ILE A 87 7.90 8.64 -11.57
N ASN A 88 7.83 7.41 -12.08
CA ASN A 88 6.63 6.58 -11.98
C ASN A 88 6.56 5.80 -10.67
N TYR A 89 7.71 5.46 -10.08
CA TYR A 89 7.77 4.73 -8.82
C TYR A 89 9.10 4.96 -8.08
N ILE A 90 9.02 4.96 -6.75
CA ILE A 90 10.19 5.05 -5.86
C ILE A 90 10.03 3.99 -4.78
N CYS A 91 11.07 3.20 -4.56
CA CYS A 91 11.18 2.34 -3.39
C CYS A 91 12.64 2.26 -2.93
N SER A 92 12.87 1.73 -1.74
CA SER A 92 14.22 1.48 -1.25
C SER A 92 14.29 0.13 -0.52
N TYR A 93 15.47 -0.45 -0.53
CA TYR A 93 15.81 -1.62 0.26
C TYR A 93 17.20 -1.41 0.87
N ASN A 94 17.29 -1.45 2.20
CA ASN A 94 18.49 -1.09 2.94
C ASN A 94 19.04 0.29 2.51
N ASN A 95 20.25 0.33 1.95
CA ASN A 95 20.91 1.54 1.47
C ASN A 95 20.73 1.82 -0.02
N ILE A 96 19.96 1.02 -0.74
CA ILE A 96 19.72 1.22 -2.17
C ILE A 96 18.36 1.82 -2.41
N LEU A 97 18.32 2.94 -3.12
CA LEU A 97 17.12 3.61 -3.61
C LEU A 97 16.91 3.27 -5.08
N PHE A 98 15.71 2.80 -5.39
CA PHE A 98 15.26 2.45 -6.73
C PHE A 98 14.31 3.52 -7.24
N ILE A 99 14.59 4.08 -8.40
CA ILE A 99 13.77 5.11 -9.03
C ILE A 99 13.42 4.65 -10.44
N ALA A 100 12.14 4.40 -10.67
CA ALA A 100 11.61 4.14 -12.01
C ALA A 100 11.23 5.47 -12.67
N ASN A 101 11.91 5.79 -13.75
CA ASN A 101 11.64 6.98 -14.57
C ASN A 101 11.38 6.54 -16.00
N ASN A 102 10.14 6.68 -16.46
CA ASN A 102 9.71 6.18 -17.75
C ASN A 102 10.13 4.70 -17.96
N ASN A 103 11.00 4.42 -18.92
CA ASN A 103 11.51 3.10 -19.26
C ASN A 103 12.88 2.77 -18.65
N GLU A 104 13.34 3.57 -17.69
CA GLU A 104 14.64 3.40 -17.06
C GLU A 104 14.50 3.21 -15.56
N LEU A 105 15.27 2.27 -15.01
CA LEU A 105 15.44 2.04 -13.58
C LEU A 105 16.81 2.56 -13.17
N PHE A 106 16.82 3.47 -12.21
CA PHE A 106 18.02 4.01 -11.58
C PHE A 106 18.19 3.43 -10.19
N LEU A 107 19.40 3.05 -9.85
CA LEU A 107 19.82 2.54 -8.54
C LEU A 107 20.80 3.52 -7.93
N TYR A 108 20.49 4.06 -6.75
CA TYR A 108 21.35 4.97 -6.01
C TYR A 108 21.73 4.38 -4.66
N ASP A 109 23.01 4.51 -4.29
CA ASP A 109 23.42 4.27 -2.90
C ASP A 109 23.11 5.53 -2.07
N ILE A 110 22.30 5.34 -1.01
CA ILE A 110 21.86 6.43 -0.13
C ILE A 110 22.63 6.50 1.18
N SER A 111 23.70 5.72 1.33
CA SER A 111 24.49 5.69 2.58
C SER A 111 25.20 7.02 2.83
N ASP A 112 25.82 7.63 1.81
CA ASP A 112 26.59 8.87 1.95
C ASP A 112 26.09 9.98 1.01
N ASN A 113 26.50 10.00 -0.24
CA ASN A 113 26.34 11.14 -1.16
C ASN A 113 25.28 10.92 -2.25
N TYR A 114 24.42 9.92 -2.13
CA TYR A 114 23.42 9.56 -3.16
C TYR A 114 24.09 9.28 -4.51
N GLU A 115 25.07 8.40 -4.52
CA GLU A 115 25.82 8.03 -5.73
C GLU A 115 25.02 7.09 -6.62
N LEU A 116 25.08 7.32 -7.93
CA LEU A 116 24.47 6.43 -8.91
C LEU A 116 25.22 5.10 -8.93
N TYR A 117 24.57 4.05 -8.42
CA TYR A 117 25.11 2.69 -8.39
C TYR A 117 24.95 1.99 -9.74
N GLY A 118 23.84 2.22 -10.44
CA GLY A 118 23.56 1.59 -11.71
C GLY A 118 22.31 2.10 -12.41
N LYS A 119 22.18 1.72 -13.69
CA LYS A 119 21.06 2.09 -14.53
C LYS A 119 20.69 0.94 -15.46
N ILE A 120 19.41 0.62 -15.56
CA ILE A 120 18.87 -0.45 -16.38
C ILE A 120 17.75 0.10 -17.24
N LYS A 121 17.73 -0.24 -18.53
CA LYS A 121 16.59 0.05 -19.43
C LYS A 121 15.67 -1.15 -19.50
N THR A 122 14.35 -0.88 -19.63
CA THR A 122 13.40 -1.94 -19.91
C THR A 122 13.63 -2.56 -21.29
N PRO A 123 13.37 -3.85 -21.45
CA PRO A 123 13.31 -4.47 -22.77
C PRO A 123 12.07 -3.96 -23.53
N GLY A 124 12.29 -3.21 -24.61
CA GLY A 124 11.26 -2.54 -25.41
C GLY A 124 11.30 -1.03 -25.21
N GLU A 125 11.69 -0.32 -26.25
CA GLU A 125 12.19 1.06 -26.18
C GLU A 125 11.22 2.12 -25.63
N ASP A 126 9.89 1.84 -25.59
CA ASP A 126 8.86 2.85 -25.27
C ASP A 126 7.87 2.45 -24.17
N LYS A 127 8.21 1.46 -23.31
CA LYS A 127 7.30 0.99 -22.28
C LYS A 127 7.73 1.42 -20.88
N ASN A 128 6.86 2.13 -20.20
CA ASN A 128 7.13 2.67 -18.88
C ASN A 128 7.10 1.59 -17.78
N ILE A 129 8.02 1.70 -16.83
CA ILE A 129 7.97 0.98 -15.55
C ILE A 129 6.92 1.68 -14.70
N LEU A 130 5.98 0.93 -14.11
CA LEU A 130 4.92 1.47 -13.27
C LEU A 130 5.03 1.07 -11.82
N CYS A 131 5.69 -0.03 -11.52
CA CYS A 131 5.85 -0.54 -10.16
C CYS A 131 7.12 -1.34 -9.98
N LEU A 132 7.63 -1.33 -8.76
CA LEU A 132 8.80 -2.06 -8.31
C LEU A 132 8.50 -2.75 -6.98
N ALA A 133 9.15 -3.89 -6.75
CA ALA A 133 9.24 -4.50 -5.43
C ALA A 133 10.62 -5.15 -5.26
N CYS A 134 11.14 -5.16 -4.03
CA CYS A 134 12.46 -5.69 -3.75
C CYS A 134 12.37 -6.83 -2.75
N THR A 135 13.23 -7.81 -2.91
CA THR A 135 13.38 -8.94 -1.98
C THR A 135 14.83 -9.41 -1.95
N GLU A 136 15.20 -9.97 -0.82
CA GLU A 136 16.50 -10.62 -0.68
C GLU A 136 16.30 -12.12 -0.53
N PHE A 137 16.98 -12.88 -1.34
CA PHE A 137 16.90 -14.33 -1.35
C PHE A 137 18.31 -14.94 -1.52
N ASN A 138 18.72 -15.82 -0.58
CA ASN A 138 20.07 -16.42 -0.54
C ASN A 138 21.19 -15.35 -0.59
N ASP A 139 21.06 -14.29 0.19
CA ASP A 139 22.02 -13.16 0.28
C ASP A 139 22.16 -12.37 -1.04
N VAL A 140 21.28 -12.59 -2.01
CA VAL A 140 21.21 -11.81 -3.24
C VAL A 140 19.98 -10.92 -3.21
N LEU A 141 20.18 -9.63 -3.44
CA LEU A 141 19.12 -8.65 -3.55
C LEU A 141 18.56 -8.62 -4.97
N TYR A 142 17.27 -8.85 -5.08
CA TYR A 142 16.54 -8.76 -6.33
C TYR A 142 15.55 -7.60 -6.31
N CYS A 143 15.43 -6.92 -7.44
CA CYS A 143 14.35 -5.98 -7.72
C CYS A 143 13.49 -6.56 -8.84
N VAL A 144 12.18 -6.59 -8.64
CA VAL A 144 11.23 -6.96 -9.70
C VAL A 144 10.54 -5.71 -10.21
N MET A 145 10.35 -5.63 -11.52
CA MET A 145 9.69 -4.51 -12.17
C MET A 145 8.51 -4.96 -13.01
N GLY A 146 7.40 -4.23 -12.88
CA GLY A 146 6.21 -4.31 -13.68
C GLY A 146 5.90 -2.98 -14.34
N GLY A 147 5.10 -2.99 -15.40
CA GLY A 147 4.82 -1.77 -16.12
C GLY A 147 3.86 -1.91 -17.29
N GLU A 148 4.07 -1.12 -18.33
CA GLU A 148 3.28 -1.16 -19.57
C GLU A 148 3.52 -2.42 -20.40
N PHE A 149 4.28 -3.34 -19.87
CA PHE A 149 4.52 -4.69 -20.36
C PHE A 149 3.76 -5.70 -19.50
N SER A 150 3.43 -6.86 -20.07
CA SER A 150 2.63 -7.89 -19.39
C SER A 150 3.46 -8.92 -18.62
N SER A 151 4.79 -8.90 -18.78
CA SER A 151 5.73 -9.75 -18.04
C SER A 151 6.31 -8.98 -16.83
N ILE A 152 6.65 -9.70 -15.78
CA ILE A 152 7.39 -9.14 -14.64
C ILE A 152 8.86 -9.50 -14.83
N HIS A 153 9.71 -8.49 -14.87
CA HIS A 153 11.14 -8.61 -15.08
C HIS A 153 11.88 -8.65 -13.76
N VAL A 154 12.92 -9.44 -13.68
CA VAL A 154 13.71 -9.64 -12.47
C VAL A 154 15.13 -9.12 -12.70
N ILE A 155 15.61 -8.33 -11.76
CA ILE A 155 16.92 -7.69 -11.79
C ILE A 155 17.74 -8.20 -10.63
N ASP A 156 18.94 -8.67 -10.93
CA ASP A 156 19.99 -8.84 -9.95
C ASP A 156 20.59 -7.46 -9.66
N VAL A 157 20.40 -6.99 -8.43
CA VAL A 157 20.79 -5.63 -8.04
C VAL A 157 22.30 -5.48 -7.95
N LEU A 158 23.01 -6.51 -7.48
CA LEU A 158 24.48 -6.46 -7.35
C LEU A 158 25.16 -6.48 -8.71
N ALA A 159 24.63 -7.28 -9.64
CA ALA A 159 25.15 -7.34 -11.01
C ALA A 159 24.68 -6.17 -11.87
N VAL A 160 23.69 -5.39 -11.42
CA VAL A 160 23.00 -4.34 -12.19
C VAL A 160 22.53 -4.88 -13.53
N GLN A 161 21.92 -6.08 -13.51
CA GLN A 161 21.55 -6.80 -14.73
C GLN A 161 20.17 -7.44 -14.62
N GLU A 162 19.41 -7.37 -15.71
CA GLU A 162 18.18 -8.15 -15.84
C GLU A 162 18.51 -9.64 -16.04
N LEU A 163 17.84 -10.50 -15.30
CA LEU A 163 17.91 -11.94 -15.46
C LEU A 163 17.04 -12.37 -16.65
N THR A 164 17.61 -12.29 -17.85
CA THR A 164 16.93 -12.73 -19.08
C THR A 164 16.64 -14.24 -18.98
N GLY A 165 15.38 -14.63 -19.10
CA GLY A 165 14.94 -16.02 -18.91
C GLY A 165 14.38 -16.33 -17.52
N TYR A 166 14.47 -15.40 -16.59
CA TYR A 166 13.85 -15.51 -15.28
C TYR A 166 12.72 -14.48 -15.13
N GLN A 167 11.75 -14.53 -16.06
CA GLN A 167 10.61 -13.62 -16.08
C GLN A 167 9.35 -14.33 -15.62
N LEU A 168 8.46 -13.60 -14.92
CA LEU A 168 7.14 -14.10 -14.56
C LEU A 168 6.16 -13.72 -15.69
N ILE A 169 5.85 -14.70 -16.52
CA ILE A 169 5.02 -14.50 -17.72
C ILE A 169 3.63 -15.05 -17.47
N GLY A 170 2.60 -14.25 -17.77
CA GLY A 170 1.22 -14.72 -17.65
C GLY A 170 0.16 -13.63 -17.72
N HIS A 171 0.40 -12.43 -17.18
CA HIS A 171 -0.54 -11.31 -17.35
C HIS A 171 -0.75 -10.99 -18.82
N LYS A 172 -1.95 -10.50 -19.15
CA LYS A 172 -2.34 -10.14 -20.52
C LYS A 172 -2.21 -8.64 -20.81
N ASN A 173 -1.93 -7.84 -19.79
CA ASN A 173 -1.88 -6.39 -19.87
C ASN A 173 -0.91 -5.80 -18.85
N LYS A 174 -0.85 -4.46 -18.75
CA LYS A 174 0.00 -3.68 -17.82
C LYS A 174 -0.08 -4.20 -16.38
N VAL A 175 1.06 -4.21 -15.70
CA VAL A 175 1.17 -4.53 -14.27
C VAL A 175 1.31 -3.22 -13.49
N TYR A 176 0.38 -2.96 -12.58
CA TYR A 176 0.30 -1.69 -11.84
C TYR A 176 0.93 -1.74 -10.46
N GLN A 177 0.96 -2.90 -9.81
CA GLN A 177 1.56 -3.05 -8.49
C GLN A 177 2.11 -4.45 -8.28
N LEU A 178 3.20 -4.52 -7.51
CA LEU A 178 3.91 -5.73 -7.10
C LEU A 178 4.13 -5.67 -5.59
N GLU A 179 3.84 -6.76 -4.87
CA GLU A 179 4.05 -6.83 -3.42
C GLU A 179 4.55 -8.21 -3.02
N PHE A 180 5.74 -8.28 -2.40
CA PHE A 180 6.23 -9.53 -1.81
C PHE A 180 5.48 -9.83 -0.52
N HIS A 181 5.28 -11.12 -0.26
CA HIS A 181 4.69 -11.58 0.99
C HIS A 181 5.59 -11.21 2.18
N PRO A 182 5.02 -10.71 3.31
CA PRO A 182 5.80 -10.15 4.40
C PRO A 182 6.82 -11.11 5.03
N TYR A 183 6.52 -12.41 5.07
CA TYR A 183 7.41 -13.41 5.66
C TYR A 183 7.98 -14.40 4.66
N ASN A 184 7.25 -14.75 3.62
CA ASN A 184 7.69 -15.72 2.62
C ASN A 184 8.19 -15.01 1.37
N LYS A 185 9.46 -14.67 1.35
CA LYS A 185 10.13 -13.94 0.26
C LYS A 185 10.03 -14.62 -1.11
N ASN A 186 9.56 -15.88 -1.16
CA ASN A 186 9.32 -16.59 -2.41
C ASN A 186 7.95 -16.31 -3.04
N LEU A 187 7.07 -15.61 -2.34
CA LEU A 187 5.73 -15.31 -2.82
C LEU A 187 5.61 -13.85 -3.23
N LEU A 188 5.15 -13.64 -4.45
CA LEU A 188 4.92 -12.31 -5.02
C LEU A 188 3.47 -12.20 -5.49
N LEU A 189 2.80 -11.12 -5.13
CA LEU A 189 1.53 -10.70 -5.75
C LEU A 189 1.79 -9.67 -6.84
N SER A 190 0.96 -9.72 -7.88
CA SER A 190 0.93 -8.72 -8.94
C SER A 190 -0.50 -8.32 -9.28
N ALA A 191 -0.77 -7.02 -9.39
CA ALA A 191 -2.04 -6.44 -9.81
C ALA A 191 -1.94 -5.91 -11.24
N SER A 192 -2.96 -6.16 -12.06
CA SER A 192 -2.88 -5.86 -13.49
C SER A 192 -4.16 -5.25 -14.04
N LYS A 193 -3.99 -4.56 -15.15
CA LYS A 193 -5.04 -4.12 -16.07
C LYS A 193 -5.85 -5.27 -16.67
N ASP A 194 -5.39 -6.51 -16.59
CA ASP A 194 -6.12 -7.69 -17.08
C ASP A 194 -7.23 -8.14 -16.10
N CYS A 195 -7.62 -7.30 -15.15
CA CYS A 195 -8.63 -7.55 -14.13
C CYS A 195 -8.29 -8.74 -13.22
N THR A 196 -7.01 -9.04 -13.00
CA THR A 196 -6.56 -10.11 -12.13
C THR A 196 -5.48 -9.66 -11.15
N VAL A 197 -5.46 -10.30 -9.99
CA VAL A 197 -4.30 -10.37 -9.13
C VAL A 197 -3.73 -11.78 -9.24
N ARG A 198 -2.41 -11.90 -9.31
CA ARG A 198 -1.75 -13.21 -9.46
C ARG A 198 -0.76 -13.43 -8.34
N LEU A 199 -0.72 -14.67 -7.83
CA LEU A 199 0.26 -15.14 -6.87
C LEU A 199 1.28 -16.02 -7.58
N TRP A 200 2.53 -15.68 -7.41
CA TRP A 200 3.67 -16.34 -8.03
C TRP A 200 4.58 -16.98 -7.00
N ASN A 201 5.17 -18.12 -7.34
CA ASN A 201 6.39 -18.57 -6.68
C ASN A 201 7.58 -17.91 -7.37
N PHE A 202 8.23 -16.99 -6.65
CA PHE A 202 9.37 -16.24 -7.16
C PHE A 202 10.62 -17.13 -7.32
N LYS A 203 10.81 -18.13 -6.46
CA LYS A 203 11.99 -19.03 -6.50
C LYS A 203 12.06 -19.85 -7.79
N ILE A 204 10.92 -20.28 -8.30
CA ILE A 204 10.83 -21.07 -9.53
C ILE A 204 9.77 -20.40 -10.42
N PRO A 205 10.04 -19.37 -11.19
CA PRO A 205 9.08 -18.45 -11.80
C PRO A 205 7.76 -19.11 -12.26
N GLU A 206 6.92 -19.48 -11.30
CA GLU A 206 5.71 -20.27 -11.49
C GLU A 206 4.47 -19.51 -11.02
N LEU A 207 3.41 -19.53 -11.84
CA LEU A 207 2.10 -18.98 -11.49
C LEU A 207 1.32 -19.99 -10.65
N LEU A 208 1.02 -19.63 -9.39
CA LEU A 208 0.30 -20.48 -8.45
C LEU A 208 -1.21 -20.23 -8.48
N VAL A 209 -1.63 -18.98 -8.39
CA VAL A 209 -3.05 -18.61 -8.26
C VAL A 209 -3.36 -17.40 -9.11
N ILE A 210 -4.53 -17.44 -9.75
CA ILE A 210 -5.16 -16.28 -10.39
C ILE A 210 -6.39 -15.92 -9.56
N PHE A 211 -6.40 -14.72 -9.00
CA PHE A 211 -7.57 -14.11 -8.38
C PHE A 211 -8.27 -13.25 -9.44
N GLY A 212 -9.38 -13.76 -9.96
CA GLY A 212 -10.06 -13.15 -11.11
C GLY A 212 -11.24 -14.00 -11.56
N GLY A 213 -11.95 -13.55 -12.58
CA GLY A 213 -13.13 -14.22 -13.13
C GLY A 213 -14.44 -13.70 -12.53
N PRO A 214 -15.57 -14.40 -12.70
CA PRO A 214 -16.88 -13.94 -12.22
C PRO A 214 -16.87 -13.63 -10.72
N ASN A 215 -17.49 -12.51 -10.33
CA ASN A 215 -17.57 -12.00 -8.95
C ASN A 215 -16.21 -11.59 -8.33
N SER A 216 -15.17 -11.47 -9.14
CA SER A 216 -13.87 -10.93 -8.77
C SER A 216 -13.73 -9.50 -9.28
N PHE A 217 -12.51 -9.07 -9.59
CA PHE A 217 -12.25 -7.75 -10.16
C PHE A 217 -12.89 -7.60 -11.54
N GLU A 218 -13.66 -6.53 -11.72
CA GLU A 218 -14.41 -6.27 -12.96
C GLU A 218 -13.68 -5.29 -13.88
N SER A 219 -12.64 -4.64 -13.38
CA SER A 219 -11.83 -3.66 -14.10
C SER A 219 -10.38 -3.70 -13.67
N ASP A 220 -9.57 -2.74 -14.15
CA ASP A 220 -8.15 -2.60 -13.84
C ASP A 220 -7.91 -2.65 -12.32
N VAL A 221 -7.04 -3.56 -11.85
CA VAL A 221 -6.62 -3.61 -10.46
C VAL A 221 -5.40 -2.71 -10.28
N LEU A 222 -5.58 -1.60 -9.56
CA LEU A 222 -4.57 -0.54 -9.44
C LEU A 222 -3.69 -0.68 -8.21
N CYS A 223 -4.21 -1.29 -7.14
CA CYS A 223 -3.50 -1.38 -5.87
C CYS A 223 -3.83 -2.69 -5.13
N ILE A 224 -2.80 -3.20 -4.46
CA ILE A 224 -2.86 -4.40 -3.61
C ILE A 224 -1.95 -4.20 -2.39
N ASP A 225 -2.24 -4.92 -1.33
CA ASP A 225 -1.34 -5.02 -0.18
C ASP A 225 -1.62 -6.29 0.62
N TRP A 226 -0.57 -6.84 1.27
CA TRP A 226 -0.68 -7.96 2.19
C TRP A 226 -1.06 -7.48 3.58
N ASP A 227 -1.83 -8.29 4.31
CA ASP A 227 -1.92 -8.12 5.75
C ASP A 227 -0.58 -8.45 6.43
N ASN A 228 -0.41 -8.00 7.67
CA ASN A 228 0.85 -8.16 8.39
C ASN A 228 1.26 -9.62 8.63
N LYS A 229 0.32 -10.58 8.51
CA LYS A 229 0.60 -12.01 8.69
C LYS A 229 0.78 -12.74 7.35
N GLY A 230 0.42 -12.12 6.23
CA GLY A 230 0.40 -12.76 4.91
C GLY A 230 -0.72 -13.79 4.74
N GLU A 231 -1.74 -13.76 5.61
CA GLU A 231 -2.89 -14.65 5.52
C GLU A 231 -3.98 -14.10 4.59
N TYR A 232 -3.99 -12.79 4.39
CA TYR A 232 -4.92 -12.08 3.55
C TYR A 232 -4.18 -11.07 2.67
N PHE A 233 -4.77 -10.76 1.55
CA PHE A 233 -4.43 -9.56 0.82
C PHE A 233 -5.68 -8.76 0.46
N VAL A 234 -5.53 -7.46 0.31
CA VAL A 234 -6.55 -6.53 -0.15
C VAL A 234 -6.20 -6.02 -1.53
N GLY A 235 -7.19 -5.80 -2.37
CA GLY A 235 -7.01 -5.20 -3.68
C GLY A 235 -8.21 -4.37 -4.09
N SER A 236 -7.95 -3.34 -4.90
CA SER A 236 -8.95 -2.45 -5.47
C SER A 236 -8.46 -1.78 -6.75
N GLY A 237 -9.33 -1.05 -7.40
CA GLY A 237 -8.97 -0.35 -8.62
C GLY A 237 -10.08 0.52 -9.20
N VAL A 238 -10.25 0.40 -10.51
CA VAL A 238 -11.13 1.26 -11.30
C VAL A 238 -12.61 1.00 -11.03
N ASP A 239 -12.96 -0.20 -10.59
CA ASP A 239 -14.34 -0.55 -10.22
C ASP A 239 -14.79 -0.01 -8.86
N CYS A 240 -13.91 0.72 -8.15
CA CYS A 240 -14.16 1.31 -6.82
C CYS A 240 -14.49 0.28 -5.72
N VAL A 241 -14.38 -1.01 -5.99
CA VAL A 241 -14.72 -2.09 -5.06
C VAL A 241 -13.45 -2.59 -4.36
N VAL A 242 -13.48 -2.57 -3.03
CA VAL A 242 -12.42 -3.20 -2.25
C VAL A 242 -12.73 -4.68 -2.06
N ARG A 243 -11.75 -5.53 -2.36
CA ARG A 243 -11.85 -6.99 -2.18
C ARG A 243 -10.71 -7.50 -1.31
N ILE A 244 -11.06 -8.38 -0.39
CA ILE A 244 -10.07 -9.09 0.45
C ILE A 244 -10.13 -10.57 0.11
N TYR A 245 -9.00 -11.16 -0.15
CA TYR A 245 -8.85 -12.59 -0.40
C TYR A 245 -8.07 -13.24 0.74
N LYS A 246 -8.52 -14.43 1.13
CA LYS A 246 -7.85 -15.26 2.12
C LYS A 246 -6.95 -16.28 1.43
N ILE A 247 -5.75 -16.47 1.95
CA ILE A 247 -4.86 -17.57 1.58
C ILE A 247 -5.37 -18.81 2.31
N ASP A 248 -6.38 -19.46 1.73
CA ASP A 248 -7.01 -20.63 2.31
C ASP A 248 -6.12 -21.89 2.23
N LYS A 249 -6.59 -22.98 2.86
CA LYS A 249 -5.85 -24.24 2.89
C LYS A 249 -5.50 -24.74 1.49
N LEU A 250 -6.38 -24.59 0.51
CA LEU A 250 -6.15 -25.06 -0.86
C LEU A 250 -5.02 -24.27 -1.52
N ILE A 251 -4.97 -22.96 -1.32
CA ILE A 251 -3.87 -22.12 -1.80
C ILE A 251 -2.59 -22.48 -1.08
N GLN A 252 -2.64 -22.69 0.25
CA GLN A 252 -1.46 -23.06 1.03
C GLN A 252 -0.89 -24.42 0.61
N ASP A 253 -1.75 -25.40 0.30
CA ASP A 253 -1.34 -26.70 -0.23
C ASP A 253 -0.66 -26.54 -1.61
N CYS A 254 -1.18 -25.68 -2.49
CA CYS A 254 -0.56 -25.34 -3.77
C CYS A 254 0.84 -24.71 -3.59
N ILE A 255 0.97 -23.76 -2.65
CA ILE A 255 2.24 -23.13 -2.29
C ILE A 255 3.24 -24.21 -1.80
N ASN A 256 2.83 -25.06 -0.87
CA ASN A 256 3.68 -26.10 -0.29
C ASN A 256 4.16 -27.11 -1.34
N LEU A 257 3.29 -27.49 -2.28
CA LEU A 257 3.64 -28.36 -3.41
C LEU A 257 4.68 -27.70 -4.32
N SER A 258 4.47 -26.44 -4.69
CA SER A 258 5.40 -25.68 -5.52
C SER A 258 6.77 -25.49 -4.86
N MET A 259 6.81 -25.37 -3.54
CA MET A 259 8.06 -25.24 -2.78
C MET A 259 8.75 -26.58 -2.48
N GLY A 260 8.14 -27.71 -2.84
CA GLY A 260 8.70 -29.04 -2.59
C GLY A 260 8.69 -29.45 -1.12
N ILE A 261 7.82 -28.86 -0.30
CA ILE A 261 7.74 -29.13 1.14
C ILE A 261 7.08 -30.50 1.40
N ASN A 262 6.22 -30.98 0.52
CA ASN A 262 5.54 -32.28 0.62
C ASN A 262 6.28 -33.35 -0.18
N ASN A 263 7.11 -34.15 0.48
CA ASN A 263 7.94 -35.20 -0.12
C ASN A 263 7.17 -36.40 -0.70
N ASN A 264 5.85 -36.46 -0.57
CA ASN A 264 5.04 -37.65 -0.93
C ASN A 264 4.27 -37.52 -2.24
N MET A 265 4.38 -36.41 -2.96
CA MET A 265 3.76 -36.29 -4.28
C MET A 265 4.83 -36.18 -5.35
N SER A 266 4.65 -36.92 -6.45
CA SER A 266 5.48 -36.85 -7.64
C SER A 266 5.69 -35.39 -8.05
N LYS A 267 6.91 -35.00 -8.47
CA LYS A 267 7.28 -33.70 -9.05
C LYS A 267 6.46 -33.41 -10.33
N GLY A 268 5.16 -33.18 -10.18
CA GLY A 268 4.29 -32.70 -11.24
C GLY A 268 4.26 -31.17 -11.19
N LYS A 269 4.14 -30.51 -12.36
CA LYS A 269 3.83 -29.08 -12.41
C LYS A 269 2.59 -28.83 -11.57
N THR A 270 2.67 -27.84 -10.64
CA THR A 270 1.50 -27.42 -9.87
C THR A 270 0.45 -26.87 -10.83
N LYS A 271 -0.79 -27.29 -10.66
CA LYS A 271 -1.90 -26.77 -11.45
C LYS A 271 -2.24 -25.38 -10.91
N THR A 272 -2.17 -24.37 -11.77
CA THR A 272 -2.61 -23.00 -11.42
C THR A 272 -4.06 -23.00 -10.92
N LEU A 273 -4.30 -22.44 -9.75
CA LEU A 273 -5.63 -22.31 -9.16
C LEU A 273 -6.32 -21.03 -9.68
N LEU A 274 -7.65 -21.08 -9.82
CA LEU A 274 -8.48 -19.90 -10.09
C LEU A 274 -9.36 -19.63 -8.87
N LYS A 275 -9.29 -18.43 -8.32
CA LYS A 275 -10.10 -17.95 -7.19
C LYS A 275 -10.91 -16.73 -7.62
N SER A 276 -12.21 -16.93 -7.80
CA SER A 276 -13.13 -15.86 -8.23
C SER A 276 -13.85 -15.18 -7.07
N LEU A 277 -14.10 -15.89 -5.96
CA LEU A 277 -14.86 -15.34 -4.83
C LEU A 277 -13.92 -14.74 -3.78
N PRO A 278 -14.02 -13.42 -3.51
CA PRO A 278 -13.32 -12.80 -2.41
C PRO A 278 -13.92 -13.22 -1.06
N TYR A 279 -13.12 -13.17 -0.01
CA TYR A 279 -13.56 -13.36 1.37
C TYR A 279 -14.43 -12.18 1.85
N PHE A 280 -14.12 -10.98 1.38
CA PHE A 280 -14.85 -9.74 1.65
C PHE A 280 -14.88 -8.90 0.37
N SER A 281 -16.01 -8.21 0.13
CA SER A 281 -16.16 -7.25 -0.98
C SER A 281 -17.07 -6.12 -0.55
N CYS A 282 -16.69 -4.87 -0.80
CA CYS A 282 -17.47 -3.68 -0.47
C CYS A 282 -17.20 -2.56 -1.48
N ASN A 283 -18.27 -1.92 -1.96
CA ASN A 283 -18.26 -0.81 -2.92
C ASN A 283 -18.59 0.55 -2.29
N ASP A 284 -18.98 0.58 -1.01
CA ASP A 284 -19.48 1.80 -0.35
C ASP A 284 -18.37 2.57 0.38
N ILE A 285 -17.10 2.09 0.26
CA ILE A 285 -15.98 2.72 0.97
C ILE A 285 -15.59 4.04 0.31
N HIS A 286 -15.51 4.09 -1.02
CA HIS A 286 -15.18 5.28 -1.79
C HIS A 286 -16.10 5.41 -3.00
N ASP A 287 -16.43 6.65 -3.37
CA ASP A 287 -17.26 6.97 -4.54
C ASP A 287 -16.43 7.04 -5.84
N ASN A 288 -15.10 7.08 -5.72
CA ASN A 288 -14.16 7.21 -6.83
C ASN A 288 -13.13 6.07 -6.86
N LEU A 289 -12.37 6.01 -7.97
CA LEU A 289 -11.30 5.03 -8.19
C LEU A 289 -10.35 4.98 -7.00
N ILE A 290 -10.02 3.75 -6.55
CA ILE A 290 -9.06 3.52 -5.47
C ILE A 290 -7.71 3.15 -6.09
N ASP A 291 -6.72 4.00 -5.90
CA ASP A 291 -5.40 3.85 -6.52
C ASP A 291 -4.26 3.60 -5.53
N CYS A 292 -4.55 3.65 -4.22
CA CYS A 292 -3.61 3.27 -3.18
C CYS A 292 -4.33 2.63 -2.00
N ILE A 293 -3.87 1.47 -1.56
CA ILE A 293 -4.42 0.73 -0.43
C ILE A 293 -3.28 0.09 0.35
N LYS A 294 -3.38 0.13 1.69
CA LYS A 294 -2.38 -0.45 2.59
C LYS A 294 -3.04 -1.03 3.83
N TYR A 295 -2.53 -2.18 4.28
CA TYR A 295 -2.80 -2.68 5.62
C TYR A 295 -1.99 -1.91 6.66
N ASN A 296 -2.62 -1.62 7.78
CA ASN A 296 -1.97 -1.10 8.98
C ASN A 296 -2.47 -1.87 10.19
N ASN A 297 -1.75 -2.89 10.57
CA ASN A 297 -2.17 -3.89 11.55
C ASN A 297 -3.50 -4.54 11.13
N LYS A 298 -4.58 -4.33 11.89
CA LYS A 298 -5.93 -4.83 11.57
C LYS A 298 -6.76 -3.89 10.70
N PHE A 299 -6.32 -2.62 10.55
CA PHE A 299 -7.03 -1.62 9.77
C PHE A 299 -6.56 -1.62 8.32
N ILE A 300 -7.44 -1.17 7.45
CA ILE A 300 -7.11 -0.91 6.05
C ILE A 300 -7.20 0.59 5.82
N ILE A 301 -6.21 1.12 5.13
CA ILE A 301 -6.19 2.52 4.72
C ILE A 301 -6.22 2.55 3.20
N SER A 302 -7.23 3.18 2.65
CA SER A 302 -7.44 3.30 1.20
C SER A 302 -7.55 4.75 0.79
N LYS A 303 -7.03 5.06 -0.40
CA LYS A 303 -7.07 6.41 -0.98
C LYS A 303 -7.74 6.36 -2.34
N SER A 304 -8.67 7.28 -2.57
CA SER A 304 -9.29 7.52 -3.87
C SER A 304 -8.66 8.73 -4.59
N VAL A 305 -8.90 8.81 -5.89
CA VAL A 305 -8.29 9.82 -6.77
C VAL A 305 -8.70 11.27 -6.46
N ASP A 306 -9.76 11.46 -5.70
CA ASP A 306 -10.27 12.77 -5.24
C ASP A 306 -9.54 13.33 -4.00
N GLY A 307 -8.48 12.65 -3.54
CA GLY A 307 -7.68 13.10 -2.40
C GLY A 307 -8.25 12.70 -1.04
N VAL A 308 -9.20 11.77 -1.00
CA VAL A 308 -9.77 11.24 0.24
C VAL A 308 -9.04 9.96 0.64
N ILE A 309 -8.53 9.93 1.87
CA ILE A 309 -7.95 8.76 2.50
C ILE A 309 -8.88 8.33 3.64
N LYS A 310 -9.27 7.06 3.66
CA LYS A 310 -10.13 6.49 4.69
C LYS A 310 -9.39 5.36 5.41
N GLU A 311 -9.39 5.39 6.76
CA GLU A 311 -8.96 4.29 7.61
C GLU A 311 -10.20 3.58 8.12
N TRP A 312 -10.28 2.28 7.93
CA TRP A 312 -11.47 1.51 8.21
C TRP A 312 -11.18 0.06 8.58
N LEU A 313 -12.15 -0.60 9.20
CA LEU A 313 -12.10 -2.01 9.62
C LEU A 313 -13.19 -2.80 8.91
N PRO A 314 -12.86 -3.86 8.14
CA PRO A 314 -13.86 -4.73 7.54
C PRO A 314 -14.53 -5.62 8.59
N PHE A 315 -15.83 -5.86 8.43
CA PHE A 315 -16.59 -6.82 9.24
C PHE A 315 -17.76 -7.42 8.44
N LYS A 316 -18.39 -8.44 8.99
CA LYS A 316 -19.66 -8.96 8.49
C LYS A 316 -20.76 -8.65 9.49
N ASP A 317 -21.88 -8.13 8.99
CA ASP A 317 -23.04 -7.82 9.81
C ASP A 317 -23.76 -9.08 10.29
N ILE A 318 -24.85 -8.91 11.05
CA ILE A 318 -25.64 -10.00 11.60
C ILE A 318 -26.27 -10.91 10.53
N ASN A 319 -26.42 -10.40 9.30
CA ASN A 319 -26.97 -11.13 8.15
C ASN A 319 -25.83 -11.80 7.34
N GLY A 320 -24.58 -11.63 7.75
CA GLY A 320 -23.40 -12.11 7.03
C GLY A 320 -23.02 -11.26 5.84
N GLN A 321 -23.59 -10.06 5.69
CA GLN A 321 -23.25 -9.11 4.63
C GLN A 321 -21.94 -8.38 4.98
N ASN A 322 -21.17 -8.08 3.95
CA ASN A 322 -19.93 -7.33 4.12
C ASN A 322 -20.24 -5.87 4.43
N SER A 323 -19.56 -5.33 5.44
CA SER A 323 -19.68 -3.95 5.86
C SER A 323 -18.34 -3.45 6.44
N PHE A 324 -18.25 -2.18 6.83
CA PHE A 324 -17.03 -1.61 7.38
C PHE A 324 -17.32 -0.58 8.45
N PHE A 325 -16.41 -0.47 9.41
CA PHE A 325 -16.35 0.65 10.36
C PHE A 325 -15.36 1.69 9.88
N LEU A 326 -15.83 2.89 9.62
CA LEU A 326 -14.97 4.02 9.32
C LEU A 326 -14.37 4.56 10.62
N ILE A 327 -13.03 4.62 10.66
CA ILE A 327 -12.27 5.08 11.82
C ILE A 327 -11.85 6.53 11.63
N ASN A 328 -11.16 6.82 10.54
CA ASN A 328 -10.63 8.14 10.24
C ASN A 328 -10.84 8.50 8.77
N ILE A 329 -11.02 9.79 8.52
CA ILE A 329 -11.01 10.39 7.18
C ILE A 329 -9.95 11.48 7.14
N PHE A 330 -9.04 11.39 6.16
CA PHE A 330 -8.03 12.40 5.90
C PHE A 330 -8.25 12.95 4.50
N VAL A 331 -8.26 14.26 4.36
CA VAL A 331 -8.48 14.91 3.08
C VAL A 331 -7.32 15.86 2.79
N PHE A 332 -6.74 15.72 1.62
CA PHE A 332 -5.76 16.68 1.10
C PHE A 332 -6.27 17.31 -0.19
N ASN A 333 -5.96 18.59 -0.36
CA ASN A 333 -6.49 19.33 -1.49
C ASN A 333 -5.89 18.85 -2.80
N THR A 334 -6.75 18.46 -3.72
CA THR A 334 -6.44 18.21 -5.13
C THR A 334 -7.27 19.14 -6.01
N LYS A 335 -6.71 19.65 -7.09
CA LYS A 335 -7.45 20.48 -8.06
C LYS A 335 -8.20 19.63 -9.08
N GLN A 336 -7.73 18.43 -9.31
CA GLN A 336 -8.24 17.49 -10.31
C GLN A 336 -8.19 16.07 -9.76
N LEU A 337 -8.96 15.17 -10.36
CA LEU A 337 -8.86 13.75 -10.10
C LEU A 337 -7.55 13.19 -10.68
N ILE A 338 -6.58 12.87 -9.84
CA ILE A 338 -5.26 12.43 -10.28
C ILE A 338 -5.02 10.99 -9.85
N LEU A 339 -4.80 10.15 -10.85
CA LEU A 339 -4.45 8.74 -10.66
C LEU A 339 -2.97 8.59 -10.27
N GLY A 340 -2.71 7.69 -9.34
CA GLY A 340 -1.37 7.21 -9.01
C GLY A 340 -0.65 8.00 -7.92
N ILE A 341 -1.32 8.92 -7.21
CA ILE A 341 -0.72 9.53 -6.02
C ILE A 341 -0.69 8.48 -4.91
N LYS A 342 0.50 8.10 -4.48
CA LYS A 342 0.70 7.12 -3.40
C LYS A 342 0.89 7.83 -2.06
N PHE A 343 0.54 7.14 -0.98
CA PHE A 343 0.90 7.54 0.39
C PHE A 343 1.81 6.49 1.02
N CYS A 344 2.57 6.88 2.03
CA CYS A 344 3.33 5.94 2.85
C CYS A 344 3.04 6.16 4.33
N PHE A 345 3.39 5.14 5.13
CA PHE A 345 3.36 5.22 6.57
C PHE A 345 4.72 5.60 7.13
N VAL A 346 4.68 6.41 8.17
CA VAL A 346 5.80 6.65 9.07
C VAL A 346 5.27 6.48 10.48
N ASP A 347 5.41 5.30 11.03
CA ASP A 347 4.75 4.86 12.26
C ASP A 347 3.23 5.15 12.20
N ASN A 348 2.72 6.00 13.10
CA ASN A 348 1.30 6.37 13.14
C ASN A 348 0.94 7.57 12.24
N ASN A 349 1.84 7.99 11.37
CA ASN A 349 1.58 9.10 10.47
C ASN A 349 1.42 8.62 9.03
N ILE A 350 0.57 9.34 8.28
CA ILE A 350 0.40 9.18 6.83
C ILE A 350 1.07 10.37 6.16
N VAL A 351 1.89 10.09 5.16
CA VAL A 351 2.54 11.11 4.33
C VAL A 351 2.08 10.96 2.89
N VAL A 352 1.67 12.06 2.28
CA VAL A 352 1.20 12.10 0.89
C VAL A 352 1.58 13.40 0.21
N GLY A 353 1.85 13.35 -1.09
CA GLY A 353 2.04 14.53 -1.94
C GLY A 353 0.78 14.89 -2.72
N ASN A 354 0.79 16.04 -3.41
CA ASN A 354 -0.26 16.40 -4.35
C ASN A 354 0.33 17.03 -5.65
N GLU A 355 -0.55 17.43 -6.55
CA GLU A 355 -0.18 18.07 -7.84
C GLU A 355 0.29 19.51 -7.72
N MET A 356 0.18 20.10 -6.56
CA MET A 356 0.62 21.49 -6.31
C MET A 356 2.01 21.58 -5.68
N GLY A 357 2.72 20.45 -5.57
CA GLY A 357 4.02 20.38 -4.89
C GLY A 357 3.92 20.49 -3.38
N GLU A 358 2.78 20.11 -2.82
CA GLU A 358 2.54 20.15 -1.39
C GLU A 358 2.64 18.76 -0.79
N ILE A 359 3.26 18.67 0.38
CA ILE A 359 3.38 17.45 1.20
C ILE A 359 2.51 17.63 2.43
N PHE A 360 1.68 16.63 2.71
CA PHE A 360 0.83 16.57 3.89
C PHE A 360 1.30 15.45 4.82
N LEU A 361 1.39 15.77 6.10
CA LEU A 361 1.62 14.84 7.19
C LEU A 361 0.36 14.78 8.05
N PHE A 362 -0.28 13.62 8.11
CA PHE A 362 -1.44 13.37 8.98
C PHE A 362 -1.02 12.49 10.14
N ASN A 363 -1.45 12.85 11.35
CA ASN A 363 -1.26 12.02 12.53
C ASN A 363 -2.58 11.34 12.90
N LYS A 364 -2.60 10.02 12.93
CA LYS A 364 -3.81 9.23 13.21
C LYS A 364 -4.35 9.40 14.62
N GLU A 365 -3.49 9.63 15.61
CA GLU A 365 -3.89 9.76 17.01
C GLU A 365 -4.54 11.11 17.34
N LYS A 366 -4.17 12.17 16.62
CA LYS A 366 -4.74 13.51 16.83
C LYS A 366 -6.13 13.72 16.24
N SER A 367 -6.62 12.77 15.45
CA SER A 367 -7.98 12.83 14.89
C SER A 367 -9.07 12.60 15.95
N GLU A 368 -8.73 12.01 17.09
CA GLU A 368 -9.70 11.75 18.17
C GLU A 368 -10.13 12.99 18.96
N THR A 369 -9.34 14.06 18.96
CA THR A 369 -9.63 15.27 19.78
C THR A 369 -10.48 16.32 19.08
N SER A 370 -10.81 16.19 17.82
CA SER A 370 -11.63 17.13 17.05
C SER A 370 -13.01 16.59 16.66
N ARG A 371 -13.58 15.69 17.47
CA ARG A 371 -14.96 15.23 17.32
C ARG A 371 -15.99 16.26 17.76
N GLU A 372 -15.84 17.52 17.40
CA GLU A 372 -17.00 18.40 17.30
C GLU A 372 -17.69 18.08 15.97
N VAL A 373 -18.74 17.30 16.05
CA VAL A 373 -19.68 17.03 14.97
C VAL A 373 -20.35 18.36 14.62
N CYS A 374 -19.75 19.11 13.72
CA CYS A 374 -20.41 20.22 13.05
C CYS A 374 -21.17 19.65 11.86
N GLU A 375 -22.49 19.64 11.95
CA GLU A 375 -23.45 19.08 11.00
C GLU A 375 -23.35 19.58 9.55
N HIS A 376 -22.42 20.46 9.19
CA HIS A 376 -22.36 21.07 7.86
C HIS A 376 -20.98 21.23 7.23
N ASN A 377 -19.86 20.75 7.85
CA ASN A 377 -18.54 20.80 7.23
C ASN A 377 -17.72 19.54 7.55
N PHE A 378 -17.94 18.46 6.80
CA PHE A 378 -17.25 17.16 6.94
C PHE A 378 -15.78 17.16 6.54
N PHE A 379 -15.19 18.29 6.15
CA PHE A 379 -13.84 18.36 5.62
C PHE A 379 -12.97 19.34 6.41
N GLN A 380 -12.65 19.02 7.67
CA GLN A 380 -11.53 19.67 8.31
C GLN A 380 -10.23 18.97 7.85
N ASN A 381 -9.31 19.77 7.28
CA ASN A 381 -7.96 19.33 6.94
C ASN A 381 -7.21 18.99 8.23
N ASN A 382 -7.21 17.73 8.62
CA ASN A 382 -6.59 17.24 9.86
C ASN A 382 -5.08 16.98 9.72
N TYR A 383 -4.40 17.63 8.75
CA TYR A 383 -2.95 17.49 8.66
C TYR A 383 -2.26 18.23 9.82
N THR A 384 -1.26 17.57 10.40
CA THR A 384 -0.42 18.16 11.45
C THR A 384 0.66 19.06 10.89
N GLN A 385 1.06 18.81 9.64
CA GLN A 385 2.07 19.60 8.94
C GLN A 385 1.79 19.62 7.44
N LYS A 386 2.01 20.78 6.84
CA LYS A 386 2.00 20.99 5.40
C LYS A 386 3.30 21.67 4.98
N ILE A 387 3.97 21.12 3.99
CA ILE A 387 5.19 21.68 3.40
C ILE A 387 4.93 21.88 1.91
N LYS A 388 5.37 23.01 1.37
CA LYS A 388 5.36 23.27 -0.06
C LYS A 388 6.79 23.23 -0.59
N ILE A 389 7.05 22.40 -1.58
CA ILE A 389 8.37 22.27 -2.22
C ILE A 389 8.53 23.37 -3.26
N GLU A 390 7.76 23.28 -4.33
CA GLU A 390 7.78 24.21 -5.47
C GLU A 390 6.38 24.28 -6.08
N ASN A 391 6.12 25.30 -6.89
CA ASN A 391 4.84 25.44 -7.56
C ASN A 391 4.74 24.50 -8.77
N ASN A 392 3.57 23.89 -8.94
CA ASN A 392 3.19 23.05 -10.11
C ASN A 392 4.02 21.80 -10.33
N ILE A 393 4.52 21.19 -9.27
CA ILE A 393 5.13 19.86 -9.32
C ILE A 393 4.13 18.84 -8.82
N LEU A 394 3.81 17.85 -9.65
CA LEU A 394 2.99 16.71 -9.24
C LEU A 394 3.85 15.71 -8.47
N LEU A 395 3.58 15.57 -7.17
CA LEU A 395 4.22 14.58 -6.30
C LEU A 395 3.35 13.32 -6.26
N LYS A 396 3.64 12.36 -7.14
CA LYS A 396 2.90 11.09 -7.21
C LYS A 396 3.39 10.04 -6.23
N ASN A 397 4.70 9.98 -6.09
CA ASN A 397 5.32 8.90 -5.33
C ASN A 397 5.91 9.44 -4.05
N VAL A 398 5.67 8.72 -2.98
CA VAL A 398 6.30 8.93 -1.69
C VAL A 398 6.79 7.60 -1.14
N HIS A 399 8.00 7.58 -0.64
CA HIS A 399 8.59 6.39 -0.03
C HIS A 399 9.39 6.75 1.21
N PHE A 400 9.21 5.99 2.28
CA PHE A 400 9.93 6.15 3.54
C PHE A 400 10.96 5.04 3.71
N ASN A 401 12.21 5.43 3.89
CA ASN A 401 13.28 4.53 4.29
C ASN A 401 13.49 4.64 5.81
N SER A 402 13.12 3.60 6.53
CA SER A 402 13.17 3.56 7.99
C SER A 402 14.59 3.47 8.54
N PHE A 403 15.54 2.93 7.77
CA PHE A 403 16.93 2.78 8.19
C PHE A 403 17.64 4.13 8.32
N TYR A 404 17.43 5.03 7.36
CA TYR A 404 18.01 6.37 7.34
C TYR A 404 17.06 7.48 7.82
N ASN A 405 15.81 7.17 8.16
CA ASN A 405 14.75 8.14 8.46
C ASN A 405 14.56 9.18 7.36
N LEU A 406 14.64 8.73 6.10
CA LEU A 406 14.50 9.58 4.92
C LEU A 406 13.17 9.33 4.23
N ILE A 407 12.55 10.41 3.75
CA ILE A 407 11.39 10.35 2.87
C ILE A 407 11.77 10.91 1.51
N PHE A 408 11.42 10.15 0.48
CA PHE A 408 11.66 10.49 -0.91
C PHE A 408 10.35 10.83 -1.60
N PHE A 409 10.34 11.91 -2.37
CA PHE A 409 9.22 12.34 -3.18
C PHE A 409 9.62 12.48 -4.64
N GLY A 410 8.77 12.04 -5.55
CA GLY A 410 8.96 12.19 -6.99
C GLY A 410 7.64 12.20 -7.73
N GLY A 411 7.69 12.62 -9.00
CA GLY A 411 6.51 12.70 -9.84
C GLY A 411 6.84 13.19 -11.24
N ASN A 412 6.16 14.21 -11.74
CA ASN A 412 6.41 14.78 -13.08
C ASN A 412 7.64 15.71 -13.10
N THR A 413 8.74 15.24 -12.61
CA THR A 413 10.02 15.98 -12.48
C THR A 413 11.18 15.01 -12.69
N ASP A 414 12.34 15.55 -13.06
CA ASP A 414 13.60 14.84 -13.11
C ASP A 414 14.35 14.82 -11.77
N GLU A 415 13.71 15.35 -10.73
CA GLU A 415 14.30 15.45 -9.40
C GLU A 415 13.54 14.58 -8.38
N VAL A 416 14.27 13.88 -7.53
CA VAL A 416 13.76 13.26 -6.30
C VAL A 416 14.09 14.16 -5.13
N TYR A 417 13.07 14.58 -4.39
CA TYR A 417 13.21 15.44 -3.21
C TYR A 417 13.37 14.58 -1.97
N ILE A 418 14.37 14.90 -1.13
CA ILE A 418 14.74 14.13 0.04
C ILE A 418 14.53 14.96 1.29
N TYR A 419 13.73 14.45 2.20
CA TYR A 419 13.47 15.05 3.51
C TYR A 419 13.91 14.13 4.63
N HIS A 420 14.44 14.70 5.69
CA HIS A 420 14.70 13.99 6.93
C HIS A 420 13.48 14.06 7.85
N LEU A 421 13.19 12.95 8.49
CA LEU A 421 12.17 12.87 9.51
C LEU A 421 12.80 12.93 10.89
N SER A 422 12.55 14.00 11.64
CA SER A 422 13.02 14.13 13.01
C SER A 422 11.95 13.69 13.99
N LYS A 423 12.35 12.93 15.01
CA LYS A 423 11.50 12.62 16.15
C LYS A 423 11.32 13.87 17.00
N VAL A 424 10.08 14.26 17.27
CA VAL A 424 9.79 15.35 18.20
C VAL A 424 9.88 14.75 19.61
N ILE A 425 10.94 15.09 20.32
CA ILE A 425 11.05 14.76 21.75
C ILE A 425 10.20 15.80 22.48
N ASN A 426 9.04 15.43 22.99
CA ASN A 426 8.28 16.30 23.88
C ASN A 426 9.11 16.50 25.15
N LYS A 427 9.60 17.73 25.36
CA LYS A 427 10.36 18.13 26.56
C LYS A 427 9.50 18.32 27.81
N ASP A 428 8.20 18.02 27.74
CA ASP A 428 7.23 18.36 28.79
C ASP A 428 6.99 17.24 29.81
N ASN A 429 7.92 16.28 29.95
CA ASN A 429 7.94 15.35 31.08
C ASN A 429 9.15 15.66 31.98
N LYS A 430 9.10 16.81 32.67
CA LYS A 430 9.87 17.07 33.87
C LYS A 430 8.94 17.49 35.00
#